data_297aa2981be9d863966655b5ab3d3d50
#
_entry.id   297aa2981be9d863966655b5ab3d3d50
#
_cell.length_a   1.000
_cell.length_b   1.000
_cell.length_c   1.000
_cell.angle_alpha   90.00
_cell.angle_beta   90.00
_cell.angle_gamma   90.00
#
_symmetry.space_group_name_H-M   'P 1'
#
loop_
_entity.id
_entity.type
_entity.pdbx_description
1 polymer ?
#
loop_
_entity_poly.entity_id
_entity_poly.type
_entity_poly.pdbx_seq_one_letter_code
_entity_poly.pdbx_strand_id
1 'polypeptide(L)'
;RQMCIRDSYFTAQTFDANNAIRLADGTMPEHARWAGGRQTYLCAELAPDYVRRNFTQIAAHGIKLDCAYLDVFTCNEGDECSNPEHRMTRRECFDRRAECFEYLLSHGILSSSEEVSDWAVPSLIFCHYAPYDFQMRSPNEPRQGVPVPLYNLVYHDCVIEPWMMERVVDGDDYMLYALLNGGAPYLIRDAAY
;
A
#
# COMPACT_ATOMS: atom_id res chain seq x y z
N ARG A 1 2.50 -12.32 1.91
CA ARG A 1 2.10 -11.42 3.02
C ARG A 1 3.25 -11.01 3.96
N GLN A 2 4.52 -11.23 3.65
CA GLN A 2 5.57 -10.96 4.68
C GLN A 2 6.90 -10.46 4.13
N MET A 3 7.01 -10.11 2.84
CA MET A 3 8.33 -9.90 2.27
C MET A 3 8.96 -8.53 2.55
N CYS A 4 8.18 -7.47 2.70
CA CYS A 4 8.72 -6.15 3.04
C CYS A 4 8.74 -5.88 4.55
N ILE A 5 7.82 -6.48 5.32
CA ILE A 5 7.67 -6.20 6.76
C ILE A 5 8.76 -6.85 7.61
N ARG A 6 9.26 -8.03 7.24
CA ARG A 6 10.26 -8.75 8.06
C ARG A 6 11.57 -7.97 8.21
N ASP A 7 12.04 -7.40 7.13
CA ASP A 7 13.35 -6.73 7.12
C ASP A 7 13.30 -5.35 7.81
N SER A 8 12.13 -4.82 8.13
CA SER A 8 11.95 -3.57 8.86
C SER A 8 11.90 -3.70 10.38
N TYR A 9 11.74 -4.91 10.92
CA TYR A 9 11.79 -5.14 12.36
C TYR A 9 13.24 -5.12 12.87
N PHE A 10 13.51 -4.35 13.92
CA PHE A 10 14.83 -4.30 14.56
C PHE A 10 15.30 -5.67 15.09
N THR A 11 14.36 -6.60 15.33
CA THR A 11 14.61 -7.96 15.82
C THR A 11 14.76 -9.00 14.72
N ALA A 12 14.55 -8.62 13.45
CA ALA A 12 14.69 -9.55 12.34
C ALA A 12 16.15 -9.91 12.08
N GLN A 13 16.43 -11.17 11.80
CA GLN A 13 17.78 -11.63 11.45
C GLN A 13 18.32 -11.01 10.16
N THR A 14 17.43 -10.57 9.28
CA THR A 14 17.71 -9.92 8.00
C THR A 14 17.71 -8.39 8.09
N PHE A 15 17.51 -7.84 9.29
CA PHE A 15 17.51 -6.40 9.48
C PHE A 15 18.92 -5.83 9.25
N ASP A 16 19.00 -4.89 8.32
CA ASP A 16 20.20 -4.09 8.08
C ASP A 16 19.86 -2.60 8.24
N ALA A 17 20.44 -1.98 9.25
CA ALA A 17 20.24 -0.57 9.53
C ALA A 17 20.74 0.35 8.40
N ASN A 18 21.61 -0.14 7.52
CA ASN A 18 22.08 0.62 6.36
C ASN A 18 20.98 0.75 5.28
N ASN A 19 20.00 -0.15 5.26
CA ASN A 19 18.88 -0.12 4.31
C ASN A 19 17.70 0.69 4.82
N ALA A 20 17.75 1.18 6.06
CA ALA A 20 16.69 1.99 6.66
C ALA A 20 16.79 3.45 6.23
N ILE A 21 15.63 4.11 6.22
CA ILE A 21 15.55 5.56 6.04
C ILE A 21 16.40 6.27 7.10
N ARG A 22 17.09 7.33 6.67
CA ARG A 22 17.77 8.29 7.53
C ARG A 22 17.13 9.66 7.39
N LEU A 23 16.74 10.24 8.50
CA LEU A 23 16.31 11.63 8.55
C LEU A 23 17.51 12.58 8.36
N ALA A 24 17.24 13.88 8.19
CA ALA A 24 18.29 14.87 7.97
C ALA A 24 19.30 14.98 9.15
N ASP A 25 18.87 14.62 10.36
CA ASP A 25 19.73 14.55 11.56
C ASP A 25 20.49 13.21 11.71
N GLY A 26 20.33 12.31 10.72
CA GLY A 26 20.98 10.99 10.71
C GLY A 26 20.25 9.91 11.51
N THR A 27 19.16 10.23 12.19
CA THR A 27 18.36 9.25 12.95
C THR A 27 17.51 8.37 12.05
N MET A 28 17.13 7.18 12.54
CA MET A 28 16.14 6.31 11.91
C MET A 28 14.76 6.60 12.51
N PRO A 29 13.74 6.90 11.69
CA PRO A 29 12.39 7.03 12.21
C PRO A 29 11.88 5.68 12.72
N GLU A 30 11.18 5.69 13.84
CA GLU A 30 10.42 4.55 14.31
C GLU A 30 8.99 4.65 13.75
N HIS A 31 8.55 3.61 13.05
CA HIS A 31 7.21 3.61 12.45
C HIS A 31 6.14 3.19 13.47
N ALA A 32 6.18 1.95 13.89
CA ALA A 32 5.15 1.36 14.71
C ALA A 32 5.68 0.16 15.50
N ARG A 33 4.83 -0.37 16.37
CA ARG A 33 5.08 -1.62 17.06
C ARG A 33 3.97 -2.61 16.71
N TRP A 34 4.34 -3.66 16.01
CA TRP A 34 3.45 -4.76 15.64
C TRP A 34 3.86 -6.08 16.30
N ALA A 35 3.24 -7.18 15.90
CA ALA A 35 3.52 -8.50 16.47
C ALA A 35 5.00 -8.93 16.42
N GLY A 36 5.78 -8.45 15.45
CA GLY A 36 7.24 -8.69 15.33
C GLY A 36 8.11 -7.74 16.17
N GLY A 37 7.54 -6.76 16.85
CA GLY A 37 8.28 -5.78 17.66
C GLY A 37 8.29 -4.37 17.05
N ARG A 38 9.32 -3.59 17.40
CA ARG A 38 9.54 -2.24 16.87
C ARG A 38 10.02 -2.30 15.42
N GLN A 39 9.54 -1.37 14.61
CA GLN A 39 9.88 -1.26 13.19
C GLN A 39 10.47 0.11 12.85
N THR A 40 11.26 0.13 11.80
CA THR A 40 11.62 1.34 11.06
C THR A 40 11.12 1.24 9.61
N TYR A 41 11.39 2.24 8.80
CA TYR A 41 11.09 2.22 7.37
C TYR A 41 12.33 1.77 6.59
N LEU A 42 12.17 0.78 5.72
CA LEU A 42 13.17 0.51 4.68
C LEU A 42 13.09 1.60 3.62
N CYS A 43 14.24 2.01 3.10
CA CYS A 43 14.28 3.03 2.06
C CYS A 43 13.68 2.50 0.75
N ALA A 44 12.69 3.20 0.20
CA ALA A 44 12.04 2.79 -1.04
C ALA A 44 12.97 2.84 -2.26
N GLU A 45 14.09 3.56 -2.20
CA GLU A 45 15.15 3.51 -3.22
C GLU A 45 15.64 2.08 -3.47
N LEU A 46 15.62 1.23 -2.43
CA LEU A 46 16.05 -0.17 -2.49
C LEU A 46 14.90 -1.15 -2.79
N ALA A 47 13.64 -0.68 -2.80
CA ALA A 47 12.48 -1.54 -2.94
C ALA A 47 12.45 -2.34 -4.26
N PRO A 48 12.83 -1.80 -5.43
CA PRO A 48 12.86 -2.57 -6.67
C PRO A 48 13.81 -3.77 -6.61
N ASP A 49 14.96 -3.64 -5.97
CA ASP A 49 15.92 -4.75 -5.83
C ASP A 49 15.38 -5.83 -4.89
N TYR A 50 14.72 -5.44 -3.80
CA TYR A 50 14.04 -6.38 -2.90
C TYR A 50 12.92 -7.15 -3.63
N VAL A 51 12.10 -6.46 -4.39
CA VAL A 51 11.01 -7.07 -5.16
C VAL A 51 11.57 -8.04 -6.19
N ARG A 52 12.52 -7.62 -7.03
CA ARG A 52 13.17 -8.49 -8.03
C ARG A 52 13.77 -9.73 -7.40
N ARG A 53 14.56 -9.56 -6.33
CA ARG A 53 15.17 -10.68 -5.61
C ARG A 53 14.13 -11.66 -5.10
N ASN A 54 13.12 -11.17 -4.42
CA ASN A 54 12.11 -12.00 -3.77
C ASN A 54 11.25 -12.77 -4.78
N PHE A 55 10.80 -12.12 -5.84
CA PHE A 55 10.01 -12.79 -6.88
C PHE A 55 10.85 -13.77 -7.70
N THR A 56 12.13 -13.49 -7.94
CA THR A 56 13.06 -14.45 -8.54
C THR A 56 13.21 -15.70 -7.67
N GLN A 57 13.32 -15.55 -6.36
CA GLN A 57 13.39 -16.68 -5.44
C GLN A 57 12.10 -17.51 -5.42
N ILE A 58 10.94 -16.84 -5.41
CA ILE A 58 9.63 -17.53 -5.50
C ILE A 58 9.54 -18.36 -6.77
N ALA A 59 9.91 -17.77 -7.90
CA ALA A 59 9.92 -18.48 -9.18
C ALA A 59 10.91 -19.66 -9.21
N ALA A 60 12.08 -19.50 -8.60
CA ALA A 60 13.09 -20.58 -8.49
C ALA A 60 12.59 -21.77 -7.66
N HIS A 61 11.63 -21.56 -6.75
CA HIS A 61 10.93 -22.63 -6.03
C HIS A 61 9.79 -23.27 -6.83
N GLY A 62 9.64 -22.93 -8.11
CA GLY A 62 8.58 -23.45 -8.98
C GLY A 62 7.19 -22.88 -8.68
N ILE A 63 7.10 -21.82 -7.90
CA ILE A 63 5.81 -21.17 -7.58
C ILE A 63 5.50 -20.16 -8.69
N LYS A 64 4.40 -20.41 -9.41
CA LYS A 64 3.85 -19.48 -10.38
C LYS A 64 2.81 -18.59 -9.69
N LEU A 65 2.96 -17.30 -9.85
CA LEU A 65 2.03 -16.29 -9.30
C LEU A 65 1.29 -15.63 -10.48
N ASP A 66 -0.03 -15.56 -10.37
CA ASP A 66 -0.87 -14.78 -11.27
C ASP A 66 -1.17 -13.39 -10.70
N CYS A 67 -1.11 -13.23 -9.37
CA CYS A 67 -1.26 -11.95 -8.69
C CYS A 67 -0.39 -11.85 -7.45
N ALA A 68 -0.11 -10.62 -7.02
CA ALA A 68 0.64 -10.32 -5.82
C ALA A 68 0.13 -9.04 -5.15
N TYR A 69 0.11 -9.05 -3.82
CA TYR A 69 -0.23 -7.91 -3.00
C TYR A 69 1.04 -7.33 -2.38
N LEU A 70 1.35 -6.08 -2.73
CA LEU A 70 2.42 -5.32 -2.10
C LEU A 70 1.83 -4.49 -0.95
N ASP A 71 2.01 -5.01 0.25
CA ASP A 71 1.51 -4.42 1.50
C ASP A 71 2.16 -3.06 1.77
N VAL A 72 1.39 -2.09 2.24
CA VAL A 72 1.79 -0.72 2.62
C VAL A 72 2.42 0.16 1.53
N PHE A 73 2.45 -0.27 0.28
CA PHE A 73 3.10 0.50 -0.79
C PHE A 73 2.33 1.77 -1.15
N THR A 74 1.01 1.74 -1.09
CA THR A 74 0.14 2.86 -1.51
C THR A 74 -0.50 3.62 -0.35
N CYS A 75 -0.48 3.10 0.88
CA CYS A 75 -1.09 3.76 2.03
C CYS A 75 -0.14 4.72 2.75
N ASN A 76 1.15 4.60 2.54
CA ASN A 76 2.13 5.48 3.18
C ASN A 76 2.42 6.70 2.32
N GLU A 77 2.59 7.83 2.99
CA GLU A 77 3.11 9.05 2.37
C GLU A 77 4.48 8.81 1.71
N GLY A 78 4.87 9.71 0.83
CA GLY A 78 6.21 9.67 0.25
C GLY A 78 7.26 9.97 1.31
N ASP A 79 8.23 9.08 1.44
CA ASP A 79 9.34 9.22 2.38
C ASP A 79 10.50 10.01 1.75
N GLU A 80 11.30 10.64 2.61
CA GLU A 80 12.60 11.22 2.25
C GLU A 80 13.70 10.47 2.97
N CYS A 81 14.83 10.23 2.29
CA CYS A 81 15.99 9.61 2.89
C CYS A 81 17.24 10.46 2.70
N SER A 82 17.93 10.74 3.77
CA SER A 82 19.20 11.50 3.76
C SER A 82 20.46 10.63 3.77
N ASN A 83 20.30 9.31 3.74
CA ASN A 83 21.46 8.41 3.66
C ASN A 83 22.23 8.66 2.34
N PRO A 84 23.53 8.95 2.37
CA PRO A 84 24.30 9.25 1.16
C PRO A 84 24.36 8.07 0.16
N GLU A 85 24.23 6.82 0.63
CA GLU A 85 24.28 5.62 -0.22
C GLU A 85 22.98 5.37 -1.00
N HIS A 86 21.83 5.85 -0.48
CA HIS A 86 20.51 5.70 -1.10
C HIS A 86 19.63 6.92 -0.78
N ARG A 87 20.15 8.11 -1.09
CA ARG A 87 19.40 9.35 -0.94
C ARG A 87 18.16 9.33 -1.80
N MET A 88 17.03 9.82 -1.25
CA MET A 88 15.76 9.74 -1.91
C MET A 88 14.86 10.91 -1.49
N THR A 89 14.26 11.57 -2.46
CA THR A 89 13.20 12.55 -2.28
C THR A 89 11.83 11.85 -2.24
N ARG A 90 10.78 12.57 -1.81
CA ARG A 90 9.41 12.05 -1.85
C ARG A 90 8.97 11.63 -3.25
N ARG A 91 9.35 12.36 -4.27
CA ARG A 91 9.02 12.01 -5.65
C ARG A 91 9.68 10.70 -6.06
N GLU A 92 10.97 10.57 -5.80
CA GLU A 92 11.70 9.35 -6.08
C GLU A 92 11.15 8.16 -5.29
N CYS A 93 10.66 8.37 -4.06
CA CYS A 93 9.99 7.33 -3.29
C CYS A 93 8.79 6.75 -4.06
N PHE A 94 7.93 7.59 -4.60
CA PHE A 94 6.79 7.14 -5.40
C PHE A 94 7.23 6.48 -6.71
N ASP A 95 8.22 7.05 -7.39
CA ASP A 95 8.75 6.50 -8.63
C ASP A 95 9.34 5.10 -8.40
N ARG A 96 10.06 4.87 -7.29
CA ARG A 96 10.60 3.54 -6.94
C ARG A 96 9.51 2.54 -6.55
N ARG A 97 8.48 2.98 -5.84
CA ARG A 97 7.33 2.13 -5.54
C ARG A 97 6.57 1.76 -6.81
N ALA A 98 6.37 2.70 -7.72
CA ALA A 98 5.75 2.44 -9.02
C ALA A 98 6.55 1.41 -9.83
N GLU A 99 7.89 1.53 -9.88
CA GLU A 99 8.78 0.56 -10.54
C GLU A 99 8.56 -0.89 -10.04
N CYS A 100 8.21 -1.05 -8.77
CA CYS A 100 7.90 -2.38 -8.22
C CYS A 100 6.62 -2.96 -8.84
N PHE A 101 5.58 -2.17 -9.02
CA PHE A 101 4.35 -2.61 -9.68
C PHE A 101 4.56 -2.86 -11.18
N GLU A 102 5.31 -1.99 -11.85
CA GLU A 102 5.68 -2.16 -13.27
C GLU A 102 6.47 -3.45 -13.49
N TYR A 103 7.40 -3.77 -12.58
CA TYR A 103 8.12 -5.03 -12.63
C TYR A 103 7.17 -6.24 -12.56
N LEU A 104 6.21 -6.25 -11.64
CA LEU A 104 5.24 -7.33 -11.52
C LEU A 104 4.40 -7.45 -12.80
N LEU A 105 3.87 -6.34 -13.29
CA LEU A 105 3.05 -6.32 -14.50
C LEU A 105 3.82 -6.81 -15.71
N SER A 106 5.10 -6.43 -15.87
CA SER A 106 5.97 -6.89 -16.97
C SER A 106 6.23 -8.41 -16.94
N HIS A 107 6.04 -9.05 -15.78
CA HIS A 107 6.14 -10.49 -15.59
C HIS A 107 4.77 -11.21 -15.63
N GLY A 108 3.71 -10.49 -16.02
CA GLY A 108 2.35 -11.03 -16.08
C GLY A 108 1.72 -11.28 -14.72
N ILE A 109 2.24 -10.63 -13.67
CA ILE A 109 1.71 -10.72 -12.30
C ILE A 109 0.86 -9.48 -12.02
N LEU A 110 -0.44 -9.69 -11.80
CA LEU A 110 -1.37 -8.60 -11.47
C LEU A 110 -1.08 -8.10 -10.07
N SER A 111 -0.89 -6.79 -9.94
CA SER A 111 -0.53 -6.18 -8.66
C SER A 111 -1.71 -5.58 -7.93
N SER A 112 -1.68 -5.65 -6.60
CA SER A 112 -2.61 -4.98 -5.70
C SER A 112 -1.88 -4.38 -4.50
N SER A 113 -2.51 -3.39 -3.85
CA SER A 113 -1.99 -2.77 -2.63
C SER A 113 -3.14 -2.24 -1.76
N GLU A 114 -2.84 -1.47 -0.72
CA GLU A 114 -3.84 -1.06 0.25
C GLU A 114 -4.76 0.06 -0.23
N GLU A 115 -4.21 1.24 -0.44
CA GLU A 115 -4.99 2.45 -0.70
C GLU A 115 -4.88 2.93 -2.14
N VAL A 116 -5.74 3.86 -2.50
CA VAL A 116 -5.73 4.50 -3.80
C VAL A 116 -4.59 5.52 -3.89
N SER A 117 -3.90 5.53 -5.02
CA SER A 117 -2.83 6.50 -5.33
C SER A 117 -2.70 6.69 -6.83
N ASP A 118 -2.72 7.94 -7.28
CA ASP A 118 -2.64 8.31 -8.70
C ASP A 118 -1.35 7.85 -9.39
N TRP A 119 -0.23 7.91 -8.69
CA TRP A 119 1.08 7.49 -9.20
C TRP A 119 1.14 5.96 -9.47
N ALA A 120 0.29 5.17 -8.82
CA ALA A 120 0.26 3.71 -8.99
C ALA A 120 -0.68 3.23 -10.11
N VAL A 121 -1.60 4.08 -10.57
CA VAL A 121 -2.63 3.72 -11.58
C VAL A 121 -2.08 3.01 -12.82
N PRO A 122 -0.92 3.37 -13.40
CA PRO A 122 -0.43 2.71 -14.61
C PRO A 122 -0.16 1.22 -14.45
N SER A 123 0.07 0.74 -13.23
CA SER A 123 0.49 -0.64 -12.98
C SER A 123 -0.25 -1.34 -11.84
N LEU A 124 -1.13 -0.63 -11.15
CA LEU A 124 -1.96 -1.17 -10.07
C LEU A 124 -3.31 -1.62 -10.63
N ILE A 125 -3.68 -2.87 -10.39
CA ILE A 125 -4.94 -3.44 -10.90
C ILE A 125 -6.05 -3.37 -9.85
N PHE A 126 -5.69 -3.54 -8.57
CA PHE A 126 -6.64 -3.58 -7.48
C PHE A 126 -6.08 -2.86 -6.26
N CYS A 127 -6.88 -2.04 -5.60
CA CYS A 127 -6.59 -1.50 -4.27
C CYS A 127 -7.65 -1.97 -3.26
N HIS A 128 -7.19 -2.16 -2.02
CA HIS A 128 -8.01 -2.74 -0.95
C HIS A 128 -8.96 -1.72 -0.33
N TYR A 129 -8.55 -0.46 -0.34
CA TYR A 129 -9.25 0.64 0.28
C TYR A 129 -9.43 1.81 -0.67
N ALA A 130 -10.65 2.34 -0.68
CA ALA A 130 -11.00 3.62 -1.26
C ALA A 130 -11.07 4.70 -0.16
N PRO A 131 -11.18 5.98 -0.50
CA PRO A 131 -11.39 7.05 0.49
C PRO A 131 -12.71 6.86 1.21
N TYR A 132 -12.67 6.64 2.52
CA TYR A 132 -13.85 6.35 3.34
C TYR A 132 -14.33 7.57 4.12
N ASP A 133 -15.62 7.57 4.41
CA ASP A 133 -16.24 8.59 5.23
C ASP A 133 -15.59 8.69 6.63
N PHE A 134 -15.18 7.57 7.21
CA PHE A 134 -14.53 7.55 8.52
C PHE A 134 -13.17 8.23 8.54
N GLN A 135 -12.44 8.27 7.42
CA GLN A 135 -11.17 8.98 7.31
C GLN A 135 -11.35 10.51 7.42
N MET A 136 -12.58 11.00 7.20
CA MET A 136 -12.95 12.40 7.35
C MET A 136 -13.35 12.78 8.78
N ARG A 137 -13.27 11.85 9.72
CA ARG A 137 -13.68 12.04 11.11
C ARG A 137 -12.59 11.63 12.07
N SER A 138 -12.29 12.51 13.01
CA SER A 138 -11.65 12.09 14.24
C SER A 138 -12.71 11.50 15.19
N PRO A 139 -12.38 10.47 15.98
CA PRO A 139 -13.30 9.95 17.00
C PRO A 139 -13.82 11.09 17.89
N ASN A 140 -15.12 11.18 18.04
CA ASN A 140 -15.82 12.20 18.87
C ASN A 140 -15.78 13.64 18.35
N GLU A 141 -15.31 13.88 17.14
CA GLU A 141 -15.37 15.21 16.51
C GLU A 141 -16.45 15.28 15.42
N PRO A 142 -17.03 16.45 15.18
CA PRO A 142 -17.95 16.61 14.06
C PRO A 142 -17.24 16.41 12.74
N ARG A 143 -17.96 15.92 11.76
CA ARG A 143 -17.46 15.72 10.39
C ARG A 143 -16.88 17.02 9.83
N GLN A 144 -15.65 16.98 9.36
CA GLN A 144 -14.92 18.17 8.89
C GLN A 144 -15.13 18.46 7.39
N GLY A 145 -16.01 17.77 6.72
CA GLY A 145 -16.26 17.97 5.30
C GLY A 145 -17.19 16.95 4.69
N VAL A 146 -17.38 17.06 3.39
CA VAL A 146 -18.09 16.07 2.58
C VAL A 146 -17.06 15.36 1.72
N PRO A 147 -16.93 14.02 1.81
CA PRO A 147 -16.00 13.29 0.97
C PRO A 147 -16.41 13.42 -0.50
N VAL A 148 -15.48 13.77 -1.34
CA VAL A 148 -15.66 13.77 -2.79
C VAL A 148 -14.87 12.58 -3.33
N PRO A 149 -15.53 11.59 -3.97
CA PRO A 149 -14.85 10.39 -4.48
C PRO A 149 -14.11 10.70 -5.80
N LEU A 150 -13.24 11.71 -5.77
CA LEU A 150 -12.58 12.22 -6.98
C LEU A 150 -11.73 11.15 -7.66
N TYR A 151 -11.03 10.34 -6.87
CA TYR A 151 -10.22 9.26 -7.41
C TYR A 151 -11.07 8.24 -8.18
N ASN A 152 -12.17 7.77 -7.58
CA ASN A 152 -13.09 6.84 -8.21
C ASN A 152 -13.70 7.43 -9.48
N LEU A 153 -14.09 8.70 -9.46
CA LEU A 153 -14.67 9.37 -10.62
C LEU A 153 -13.68 9.47 -11.80
N VAL A 154 -12.38 9.57 -11.50
CA VAL A 154 -11.33 9.71 -12.52
C VAL A 154 -10.80 8.36 -12.98
N TYR A 155 -10.64 7.39 -12.08
CA TYR A 155 -9.88 6.16 -12.33
C TYR A 155 -10.70 4.85 -12.21
N HIS A 156 -12.05 4.94 -12.11
CA HIS A 156 -12.92 3.77 -11.93
C HIS A 156 -12.83 2.73 -13.06
N ASP A 157 -12.35 3.13 -14.23
CA ASP A 157 -12.13 2.26 -15.38
C ASP A 157 -10.67 1.75 -15.51
N CYS A 158 -9.78 2.23 -14.65
CA CYS A 158 -8.36 1.90 -14.66
C CYS A 158 -7.97 0.93 -13.54
N VAL A 159 -8.54 1.10 -12.36
CA VAL A 159 -8.21 0.33 -11.16
C VAL A 159 -9.49 -0.19 -10.52
N ILE A 160 -9.50 -1.47 -10.17
CA ILE A 160 -10.60 -2.04 -9.40
C ILE A 160 -10.42 -1.63 -7.94
N GLU A 161 -11.33 -0.85 -7.43
CA GLU A 161 -11.37 -0.48 -6.02
C GLU A 161 -12.73 -0.78 -5.41
N PRO A 162 -12.77 -1.41 -4.24
CA PRO A 162 -14.02 -1.63 -3.55
C PRO A 162 -14.47 -0.36 -2.85
N TRP A 163 -15.75 -0.13 -2.82
CA TRP A 163 -16.36 0.81 -1.90
C TRP A 163 -16.76 0.07 -0.63
N MET A 164 -15.99 0.24 0.42
CA MET A 164 -16.24 -0.39 1.70
C MET A 164 -16.94 0.58 2.63
N MET A 165 -18.04 0.15 3.21
CA MET A 165 -18.74 0.90 4.26
C MET A 165 -18.35 0.35 5.62
N GLU A 166 -18.01 1.22 6.54
CA GLU A 166 -17.71 0.88 7.93
C GLU A 166 -18.90 0.20 8.62
N ARG A 167 -20.11 0.55 8.18
CA ARG A 167 -21.34 0.02 8.71
C ARG A 167 -22.37 -0.14 7.59
N VAL A 168 -22.61 -1.34 7.20
CA VAL A 168 -23.71 -1.67 6.28
C VAL A 168 -24.98 -1.84 7.13
N VAL A 169 -25.84 -0.84 7.12
CA VAL A 169 -27.12 -0.87 7.83
C VAL A 169 -28.18 -1.52 6.95
N ASP A 170 -28.09 -1.34 5.63
CA ASP A 170 -28.96 -1.89 4.62
C ASP A 170 -28.14 -2.24 3.37
N GLY A 171 -28.41 -3.40 2.78
CA GLY A 171 -27.72 -3.84 1.56
C GLY A 171 -27.96 -2.94 0.35
N ASP A 172 -29.14 -2.38 0.25
CA ASP A 172 -29.48 -1.47 -0.84
C ASP A 172 -28.72 -0.15 -0.73
N ASP A 173 -28.58 0.39 0.47
CA ASP A 173 -27.78 1.59 0.73
C ASP A 173 -26.30 1.37 0.39
N TYR A 174 -25.76 0.21 0.73
CA TYR A 174 -24.38 -0.15 0.39
C TYR A 174 -24.17 -0.17 -1.13
N MET A 175 -25.05 -0.84 -1.87
CA MET A 175 -24.97 -0.92 -3.32
C MET A 175 -25.12 0.44 -3.98
N LEU A 176 -26.05 1.26 -3.49
CA LEU A 176 -26.26 2.61 -3.98
C LEU A 176 -25.03 3.50 -3.76
N TYR A 177 -24.42 3.42 -2.58
CA TYR A 177 -23.20 4.15 -2.27
C TYR A 177 -22.03 3.73 -3.17
N ALA A 178 -21.82 2.43 -3.37
CA ALA A 178 -20.80 1.92 -4.26
C ALA A 178 -20.97 2.45 -5.69
N LEU A 179 -22.18 2.36 -6.21
CA LEU A 179 -22.50 2.85 -7.57
C LEU A 179 -22.31 4.35 -7.72
N LEU A 180 -22.81 5.14 -6.76
CA LEU A 180 -22.72 6.61 -6.81
C LEU A 180 -21.29 7.13 -6.69
N ASN A 181 -20.41 6.37 -6.07
CA ASN A 181 -19.01 6.74 -5.88
C ASN A 181 -18.05 6.03 -6.86
N GLY A 182 -18.60 5.28 -7.82
CA GLY A 182 -17.79 4.59 -8.84
C GLY A 182 -16.96 3.43 -8.32
N GLY A 183 -17.18 2.99 -7.08
CA GLY A 183 -16.47 1.87 -6.47
C GLY A 183 -17.18 0.54 -6.72
N ALA A 184 -16.42 -0.55 -6.76
CA ALA A 184 -16.98 -1.89 -6.83
C ALA A 184 -17.62 -2.29 -5.49
N PRO A 185 -18.78 -2.96 -5.50
CA PRO A 185 -19.41 -3.47 -4.29
C PRO A 185 -18.48 -4.48 -3.58
N TYR A 186 -18.31 -4.33 -2.29
CA TYR A 186 -17.45 -5.19 -1.48
C TYR A 186 -18.19 -5.73 -0.26
N LEU A 187 -18.46 -7.03 -0.25
CA LEU A 187 -19.09 -7.70 0.87
C LEU A 187 -18.03 -8.37 1.75
N ILE A 188 -17.90 -7.87 2.95
CA ILE A 188 -17.09 -8.53 3.99
C ILE A 188 -17.98 -9.59 4.64
N ARG A 189 -17.61 -10.84 4.46
CA ARG A 189 -18.13 -11.92 5.32
C ARG A 189 -17.25 -11.99 6.55
N ASP A 190 -17.87 -11.84 7.70
CA ASP A 190 -17.19 -12.16 8.96
C ASP A 190 -16.79 -13.63 8.93
N ALA A 191 -15.48 -13.87 8.88
CA ALA A 191 -14.91 -15.22 8.85
C ALA A 191 -14.71 -15.80 10.26
N ALA A 192 -15.22 -15.14 11.28
CA ALA A 192 -15.12 -15.60 12.69
C ALA A 192 -16.14 -16.68 13.07
N TYR A 193 -16.73 -17.36 12.08
CA TYR A 193 -17.64 -18.49 12.31
C TYR A 193 -17.10 -19.78 11.70
#